data_a99dbf2fa1e5b2c97ba92cd686c9cf4e
#
_entry.id   a99dbf2fa1e5b2c97ba92cd686c9cf4e
#
_cell.length_a   1.000
_cell.length_b   1.000
_cell.length_c   1.000
_cell.angle_alpha   90.00
_cell.angle_beta   90.00
_cell.angle_gamma   90.00
#
_symmetry.space_group_name_H-M   'P 1'
#
loop_
_entity.id
_entity.type
_entity.pdbx_description
1 polymer ?
#
loop_
_entity_poly.entity_id
_entity_poly.type
_entity_poly.pdbx_seq_one_letter_code
_entity_poly.pdbx_strand_id
1 'polypeptide(L)'
;MNWFILSNKLRMQHGLALLATLACLTILLSACGAETNVKKGDQFYAIGEYFDASAEYKKAYSRTAIKDKAKRGERAWKLAECYRHINYTAKAAGAYQNALRYHYPDSTALLYLAQAQQKQGDYKNALKNYEAYLELVPGDQLATNGRLGCLLAPMWKKKTTLYTIKKEPVLNGRRSDYSPALFGDEWDQLYITTTRPQIESGEISGITGIKSADIWVSKKDEKGKWEQPASVEGGLNSEYEEGACCFSPDGRTMYLTRCTFDPDYPRYAEIYTSTRSDASWSTPQRLQISKDTLSSYAHPAVSPDGKWLYFVSDMPGGMGGLDIWRIALTEHGMGGAENLGEPINTAGNEMFPTFRPNGELYFSSDGLPGMGGLDLFKAVCDSTGQWKVENLKYPMNSNGDDFGMTFEGQIGRAHV
;
A
#
# COMPACT_ATOMS: atom_id res chain seq x y z
N MET A 1 -19.12 62.76 42.60
CA MET A 1 -18.03 61.80 42.41
C MET A 1 -18.53 60.33 42.26
N ASN A 2 -19.66 59.94 42.85
CA ASN A 2 -20.20 58.57 42.78
C ASN A 2 -20.84 58.15 41.41
N TRP A 3 -21.28 59.08 40.59
CA TRP A 3 -21.99 58.76 39.33
C TRP A 3 -21.01 58.34 38.21
N PHE A 4 -19.81 58.87 38.19
CA PHE A 4 -18.76 58.59 37.22
C PHE A 4 -18.16 57.16 37.46
N ILE A 5 -18.09 56.72 38.70
CA ILE A 5 -17.56 55.40 39.06
C ILE A 5 -18.58 54.29 38.69
N LEU A 6 -19.88 54.54 38.81
CA LEU A 6 -20.93 53.60 38.43
C LEU A 6 -21.00 53.40 36.91
N SER A 7 -20.86 54.46 36.13
CA SER A 7 -20.90 54.38 34.67
C SER A 7 -19.69 53.63 34.08
N ASN A 8 -18.53 53.80 34.69
CA ASN A 8 -17.32 53.02 34.27
C ASN A 8 -17.39 51.54 34.64
N LYS A 9 -17.97 51.18 35.79
CA LYS A 9 -18.21 49.77 36.13
C LYS A 9 -19.22 49.09 35.21
N LEU A 10 -20.31 49.79 34.82
CA LEU A 10 -21.29 49.24 33.85
C LEU A 10 -20.67 49.09 32.45
N ARG A 11 -19.88 50.04 31.97
CA ARG A 11 -19.17 49.93 30.69
C ARG A 11 -18.16 48.78 30.68
N MET A 12 -17.46 48.58 31.79
CA MET A 12 -16.51 47.47 31.94
C MET A 12 -17.19 46.12 32.01
N GLN A 13 -18.36 46.00 32.67
CA GLN A 13 -19.16 44.77 32.69
C GLN A 13 -19.77 44.45 31.31
N HIS A 14 -20.25 45.46 30.55
CA HIS A 14 -20.73 45.24 29.20
C HIS A 14 -19.62 44.87 28.23
N GLY A 15 -18.41 45.46 28.37
CA GLY A 15 -17.23 45.07 27.58
C GLY A 15 -16.78 43.64 27.85
N LEU A 16 -16.78 43.19 29.12
CA LEU A 16 -16.47 41.83 29.50
C LEU A 16 -17.51 40.80 28.99
N ALA A 17 -18.81 41.17 29.07
CA ALA A 17 -19.91 40.34 28.56
C ALA A 17 -19.82 40.21 27.03
N LEU A 18 -19.53 41.29 26.31
CA LEU A 18 -19.37 41.28 24.85
C LEU A 18 -18.15 40.42 24.41
N LEU A 19 -17.04 40.54 25.11
CA LEU A 19 -15.84 39.70 24.89
C LEU A 19 -16.12 38.23 25.17
N ALA A 20 -16.85 37.88 26.21
CA ALA A 20 -17.27 36.53 26.55
C ALA A 20 -18.22 35.93 25.50
N THR A 21 -19.19 36.71 25.01
CA THR A 21 -20.11 36.25 23.93
C THR A 21 -19.39 36.11 22.62
N LEU A 22 -18.45 37.00 22.26
CA LEU A 22 -17.61 36.85 21.04
C LEU A 22 -16.72 35.61 21.12
N ALA A 23 -16.12 35.35 22.28
CA ALA A 23 -15.31 34.15 22.52
C ALA A 23 -16.16 32.85 22.46
N CYS A 24 -17.36 32.84 23.00
CA CYS A 24 -18.30 31.72 22.88
C CYS A 24 -18.71 31.48 21.41
N LEU A 25 -18.99 32.56 20.67
CA LEU A 25 -19.37 32.46 19.26
C LEU A 25 -18.25 31.91 18.39
N THR A 26 -17.01 32.34 18.62
CA THR A 26 -15.84 31.81 17.91
C THR A 26 -15.56 30.35 18.23
N ILE A 27 -15.77 29.91 19.47
CA ILE A 27 -15.66 28.51 19.88
C ILE A 27 -16.75 27.64 19.21
N LEU A 28 -18.00 28.14 19.15
CA LEU A 28 -19.11 27.44 18.50
C LEU A 28 -18.88 27.32 16.98
N LEU A 29 -18.41 28.37 16.32
CA LEU A 29 -18.10 28.35 14.88
C LEU A 29 -16.93 27.43 14.56
N SER A 30 -15.91 27.37 15.40
CA SER A 30 -14.78 26.47 15.21
C SER A 30 -15.17 25.00 15.45
N ALA A 31 -16.02 24.72 16.43
CA ALA A 31 -16.54 23.38 16.68
C ALA A 31 -17.43 22.89 15.53
N CYS A 32 -18.30 23.73 15.00
CA CYS A 32 -19.15 23.41 13.85
C CYS A 32 -18.30 23.12 12.59
N GLY A 33 -17.25 23.93 12.37
CA GLY A 33 -16.31 23.73 11.26
C GLY A 33 -15.48 22.45 11.40
N ALA A 34 -15.16 22.02 12.62
CA ALA A 34 -14.45 20.78 12.86
C ALA A 34 -15.31 19.54 12.54
N GLU A 35 -16.58 19.51 12.93
CA GLU A 35 -17.49 18.40 12.60
C GLU A 35 -17.78 18.32 11.09
N THR A 36 -17.89 19.46 10.42
CA THR A 36 -18.03 19.50 8.95
C THR A 36 -16.84 18.85 8.26
N ASN A 37 -15.61 19.12 8.75
CA ASN A 37 -14.42 18.49 8.20
C ASN A 37 -14.36 16.97 8.50
N VAL A 38 -14.83 16.51 9.67
CA VAL A 38 -14.93 15.06 9.95
C VAL A 38 -15.87 14.41 8.94
N LYS A 39 -17.07 14.94 8.73
CA LYS A 39 -18.04 14.39 7.76
C LYS A 39 -17.49 14.31 6.34
N LYS A 40 -16.78 15.35 5.88
CA LYS A 40 -16.12 15.33 4.56
C LYS A 40 -15.01 14.28 4.51
N GLY A 41 -14.20 14.19 5.56
CA GLY A 41 -13.17 13.17 5.67
C GLY A 41 -13.76 11.75 5.64
N ASP A 42 -14.88 11.52 6.33
CA ASP A 42 -15.60 10.23 6.33
C ASP A 42 -16.14 9.89 4.93
N GLN A 43 -16.61 10.88 4.16
CA GLN A 43 -17.05 10.67 2.77
C GLN A 43 -15.88 10.26 1.87
N PHE A 44 -14.76 10.97 1.91
CA PHE A 44 -13.57 10.61 1.13
C PHE A 44 -12.99 9.25 1.55
N TYR A 45 -12.94 8.99 2.86
CA TYR A 45 -12.45 7.70 3.37
C TYR A 45 -13.29 6.53 2.88
N ALA A 46 -14.62 6.69 2.84
CA ALA A 46 -15.56 5.64 2.42
C ALA A 46 -15.38 5.22 0.95
N ILE A 47 -14.88 6.11 0.10
CA ILE A 47 -14.59 5.84 -1.32
C ILE A 47 -13.10 5.59 -1.60
N GLY A 48 -12.27 5.43 -0.55
CA GLY A 48 -10.85 5.13 -0.67
C GLY A 48 -9.96 6.33 -0.97
N GLU A 49 -10.46 7.55 -1.00
CA GLU A 49 -9.69 8.78 -1.25
C GLU A 49 -8.94 9.22 0.02
N TYR A 50 -7.99 8.40 0.45
CA TYR A 50 -7.30 8.54 1.74
C TYR A 50 -6.46 9.82 1.86
N PHE A 51 -5.88 10.30 0.77
CA PHE A 51 -5.12 11.55 0.78
C PHE A 51 -6.04 12.74 1.07
N ASP A 52 -7.17 12.83 0.38
CA ASP A 52 -8.15 13.90 0.58
C ASP A 52 -8.83 13.80 1.94
N ALA A 53 -9.17 12.57 2.38
CA ALA A 53 -9.66 12.32 3.74
C ALA A 53 -8.66 12.82 4.79
N SER A 54 -7.35 12.56 4.60
CA SER A 54 -6.29 13.02 5.51
C SER A 54 -6.25 14.54 5.65
N ALA A 55 -6.46 15.26 4.55
CA ALA A 55 -6.49 16.72 4.55
C ALA A 55 -7.64 17.27 5.38
N GLU A 56 -8.83 16.66 5.27
CA GLU A 56 -10.01 17.07 6.04
C GLU A 56 -9.90 16.67 7.52
N TYR A 57 -9.44 15.46 7.84
CA TYR A 57 -9.21 15.05 9.24
C TYR A 57 -8.12 15.89 9.92
N LYS A 58 -7.07 16.31 9.20
CA LYS A 58 -6.05 17.22 9.72
C LYS A 58 -6.64 18.57 10.09
N LYS A 59 -7.54 19.14 9.25
CA LYS A 59 -8.27 20.38 9.56
C LYS A 59 -9.17 20.18 10.78
N ALA A 60 -9.91 19.06 10.86
CA ALA A 60 -10.75 18.70 11.99
C ALA A 60 -9.95 18.61 13.29
N TYR A 61 -8.83 17.87 13.29
CA TYR A 61 -7.93 17.75 14.45
C TYR A 61 -7.41 19.10 14.93
N SER A 62 -6.96 19.95 14.00
CA SER A 62 -6.42 21.28 14.32
C SER A 62 -7.46 22.22 14.94
N ARG A 63 -8.72 22.12 14.51
CA ARG A 63 -9.85 22.92 15.03
C ARG A 63 -10.45 22.40 16.33
N THR A 64 -10.04 21.18 16.77
CA THR A 64 -10.55 20.59 18.01
C THR A 64 -9.86 21.20 19.22
N ALA A 65 -10.62 21.67 20.19
CA ALA A 65 -10.07 22.21 21.43
C ALA A 65 -9.20 21.19 22.16
N ILE A 66 -8.07 21.64 22.73
CA ILE A 66 -7.11 20.75 23.43
C ILE A 66 -7.75 20.03 24.61
N LYS A 67 -8.73 20.67 25.27
CA LYS A 67 -9.47 20.10 26.41
C LYS A 67 -10.40 18.95 26.02
N ASP A 68 -10.84 18.89 24.77
CA ASP A 68 -11.69 17.80 24.24
C ASP A 68 -10.83 16.61 23.83
N LYS A 69 -10.30 15.90 24.83
CA LYS A 69 -9.37 14.79 24.63
C LYS A 69 -9.97 13.66 23.82
N ALA A 70 -11.24 13.32 24.05
CA ALA A 70 -11.91 12.22 23.35
C ALA A 70 -11.97 12.48 21.84
N LYS A 71 -12.47 13.66 21.42
CA LYS A 71 -12.52 14.02 20.00
C LYS A 71 -11.13 14.16 19.37
N ARG A 72 -10.15 14.66 20.13
CA ARG A 72 -8.77 14.72 19.62
C ARG A 72 -8.18 13.34 19.39
N GLY A 73 -8.43 12.39 20.28
CA GLY A 73 -7.99 10.99 20.13
C GLY A 73 -8.60 10.35 18.89
N GLU A 74 -9.92 10.45 18.73
CA GLU A 74 -10.64 9.92 17.56
C GLU A 74 -10.13 10.51 16.24
N ARG A 75 -9.98 11.83 16.16
CA ARG A 75 -9.53 12.51 14.94
C ARG A 75 -8.06 12.22 14.61
N ALA A 76 -7.23 12.06 15.64
CA ALA A 76 -5.85 11.63 15.46
C ALA A 76 -5.79 10.20 14.90
N TRP A 77 -6.65 9.30 15.38
CA TRP A 77 -6.75 7.93 14.86
C TRP A 77 -7.23 7.90 13.41
N LYS A 78 -8.32 8.58 13.07
CA LYS A 78 -8.80 8.69 11.67
C LYS A 78 -7.73 9.23 10.72
N LEU A 79 -6.98 10.24 11.18
CA LEU A 79 -5.87 10.80 10.42
C LEU A 79 -4.71 9.78 10.26
N ALA A 80 -4.43 9.00 11.30
CA ALA A 80 -3.41 7.97 11.28
C ALA A 80 -3.76 6.85 10.29
N GLU A 81 -5.03 6.42 10.26
CA GLU A 81 -5.53 5.43 9.29
C GLU A 81 -5.32 5.91 7.84
N CYS A 82 -5.68 7.16 7.53
CA CYS A 82 -5.41 7.71 6.21
C CYS A 82 -3.91 7.65 5.86
N TYR A 83 -3.04 8.09 6.78
CA TYR A 83 -1.60 8.06 6.55
C TYR A 83 -1.04 6.64 6.41
N ARG A 84 -1.61 5.66 7.11
CA ARG A 84 -1.26 4.25 6.98
C ARG A 84 -1.59 3.74 5.58
N HIS A 85 -2.80 3.98 5.10
CA HIS A 85 -3.24 3.55 3.77
C HIS A 85 -2.42 4.14 2.62
N ILE A 86 -1.92 5.37 2.76
CA ILE A 86 -1.09 6.01 1.72
C ILE A 86 0.42 5.90 2.00
N ASN A 87 0.80 5.01 2.89
CA ASN A 87 2.19 4.71 3.25
C ASN A 87 3.01 5.93 3.76
N TYR A 88 2.36 6.89 4.39
CA TYR A 88 3.04 8.02 5.04
C TYR A 88 3.48 7.64 6.46
N THR A 89 4.37 6.66 6.55
CA THR A 89 4.76 5.93 7.77
C THR A 89 5.09 6.84 8.96
N ALA A 90 5.93 7.87 8.75
CA ALA A 90 6.30 8.79 9.83
C ALA A 90 5.12 9.63 10.33
N LYS A 91 4.22 10.05 9.43
CA LYS A 91 3.01 10.79 9.79
C LYS A 91 2.01 9.89 10.50
N ALA A 92 1.87 8.65 10.05
CA ALA A 92 1.02 7.65 10.69
C ALA A 92 1.48 7.39 12.13
N ALA A 93 2.77 7.13 12.36
CA ALA A 93 3.34 6.95 13.70
C ALA A 93 3.03 8.13 14.62
N GLY A 94 3.27 9.37 14.17
CA GLY A 94 2.97 10.57 14.95
C GLY A 94 1.48 10.75 15.27
N ALA A 95 0.61 10.38 14.34
CA ALA A 95 -0.83 10.48 14.53
C ALA A 95 -1.36 9.38 15.49
N TYR A 96 -0.87 8.12 15.40
CA TYR A 96 -1.19 7.08 16.38
C TYR A 96 -0.67 7.41 17.77
N GLN A 97 0.54 7.98 17.91
CA GLN A 97 1.05 8.46 19.18
C GLN A 97 0.13 9.53 19.80
N ASN A 98 -0.43 10.42 18.97
CA ASN A 98 -1.40 11.40 19.43
C ASN A 98 -2.73 10.76 19.85
N ALA A 99 -3.24 9.77 19.10
CA ALA A 99 -4.43 9.02 19.49
C ALA A 99 -4.25 8.36 20.87
N LEU A 100 -3.16 7.66 21.07
CA LEU A 100 -2.82 7.03 22.36
C LEU A 100 -2.63 8.06 23.50
N ARG A 101 -1.99 9.21 23.23
CA ARG A 101 -1.83 10.30 24.21
C ARG A 101 -3.17 10.85 24.67
N TYR A 102 -4.17 10.86 23.80
CA TYR A 102 -5.52 11.28 24.13
C TYR A 102 -6.44 10.14 24.56
N HIS A 103 -5.87 8.97 24.88
CA HIS A 103 -6.58 7.78 25.37
C HIS A 103 -7.69 7.30 24.40
N TYR A 104 -7.37 7.27 23.10
CA TYR A 104 -8.27 6.63 22.14
C TYR A 104 -8.45 5.15 22.50
N PRO A 105 -9.68 4.64 22.58
CA PRO A 105 -9.94 3.36 23.24
C PRO A 105 -9.58 2.12 22.42
N ASP A 106 -9.37 2.27 21.10
CA ASP A 106 -9.07 1.14 20.23
C ASP A 106 -7.59 0.73 20.39
N SER A 107 -7.38 -0.51 20.82
CA SER A 107 -6.05 -1.09 21.03
C SER A 107 -5.26 -1.25 19.73
N THR A 108 -5.90 -1.29 18.55
CA THR A 108 -5.23 -1.36 17.26
C THR A 108 -4.30 -0.18 16.99
N ALA A 109 -4.51 0.95 17.69
CA ALA A 109 -3.59 2.07 17.65
C ALA A 109 -2.17 1.70 18.12
N LEU A 110 -2.02 0.75 19.08
CA LEU A 110 -0.73 0.20 19.50
C LEU A 110 -0.12 -0.69 18.41
N LEU A 111 -0.92 -1.56 17.81
CA LEU A 111 -0.49 -2.45 16.73
C LEU A 111 0.06 -1.64 15.54
N TYR A 112 -0.73 -0.71 15.03
CA TYR A 112 -0.33 0.08 13.87
C TYR A 112 0.79 1.08 14.16
N LEU A 113 0.90 1.57 15.41
CA LEU A 113 2.08 2.33 15.84
C LEU A 113 3.33 1.45 15.82
N ALA A 114 3.24 0.22 16.32
CA ALA A 114 4.36 -0.71 16.31
C ALA A 114 4.81 -1.04 14.88
N GLN A 115 3.87 -1.33 13.97
CA GLN A 115 4.17 -1.56 12.55
C GLN A 115 4.85 -0.34 11.91
N ALA A 116 4.33 0.87 12.14
CA ALA A 116 4.94 2.09 11.62
C ALA A 116 6.36 2.35 12.17
N GLN A 117 6.61 2.01 13.42
CA GLN A 117 7.94 2.09 14.04
C GLN A 117 8.90 1.02 13.49
N GLN A 118 8.41 -0.21 13.24
CA GLN A 118 9.16 -1.27 12.61
C GLN A 118 9.61 -0.84 11.21
N LYS A 119 8.70 -0.29 10.40
CA LYS A 119 9.01 0.30 9.08
C LYS A 119 10.02 1.45 9.12
N GLN A 120 10.16 2.13 10.25
CA GLN A 120 11.19 3.15 10.46
C GLN A 120 12.52 2.56 11.00
N GLY A 121 12.58 1.26 11.24
CA GLY A 121 13.72 0.58 11.85
C GLY A 121 13.87 0.82 13.35
N ASP A 122 12.87 1.43 13.99
CA ASP A 122 12.82 1.62 15.45
C ASP A 122 12.27 0.35 16.13
N TYR A 123 13.01 -0.73 15.98
CA TYR A 123 12.63 -2.05 16.50
C TYR A 123 12.43 -2.07 18.02
N LYS A 124 13.14 -1.20 18.75
CA LYS A 124 13.02 -1.13 20.21
C LYS A 124 11.64 -0.65 20.66
N ASN A 125 11.16 0.45 20.09
CA ASN A 125 9.84 1.00 20.41
C ASN A 125 8.73 0.17 19.80
N ALA A 126 8.92 -0.36 18.58
CA ALA A 126 8.01 -1.29 17.96
C ALA A 126 7.77 -2.52 18.83
N LEU A 127 8.82 -3.18 19.31
CA LEU A 127 8.75 -4.33 20.21
C LEU A 127 7.91 -4.02 21.46
N LYS A 128 8.18 -2.89 22.12
CA LYS A 128 7.43 -2.46 23.30
C LYS A 128 5.93 -2.30 23.01
N ASN A 129 5.57 -1.73 21.87
CA ASN A 129 4.17 -1.51 21.51
C ASN A 129 3.47 -2.82 21.06
N TYR A 130 4.17 -3.73 20.37
CA TYR A 130 3.66 -5.07 20.11
C TYR A 130 3.40 -5.86 21.40
N GLU A 131 4.32 -5.81 22.36
CA GLU A 131 4.14 -6.46 23.66
C GLU A 131 2.94 -5.87 24.42
N ALA A 132 2.83 -4.54 24.47
CA ALA A 132 1.69 -3.87 25.10
C ALA A 132 0.35 -4.21 24.42
N TYR A 133 0.33 -4.37 23.09
CA TYR A 133 -0.85 -4.79 22.35
C TYR A 133 -1.21 -6.25 22.66
N LEU A 134 -0.22 -7.14 22.70
CA LEU A 134 -0.43 -8.57 23.00
C LEU A 134 -0.89 -8.84 24.44
N GLU A 135 -0.61 -7.93 25.37
CA GLU A 135 -1.22 -7.98 26.73
C GLU A 135 -2.74 -7.76 26.67
N LEU A 136 -3.24 -6.95 25.71
CA LEU A 136 -4.66 -6.64 25.52
C LEU A 136 -5.35 -7.64 24.60
N VAL A 137 -4.65 -8.12 23.56
CA VAL A 137 -5.15 -9.06 22.55
C VAL A 137 -4.19 -10.25 22.42
N PRO A 138 -4.21 -11.18 23.38
CA PRO A 138 -3.34 -12.35 23.33
C PRO A 138 -3.63 -13.22 22.10
N GLY A 139 -2.56 -13.67 21.44
CA GLY A 139 -2.66 -14.58 20.29
C GLY A 139 -2.88 -13.89 18.93
N ASP A 140 -2.91 -12.56 18.87
CA ASP A 140 -2.93 -11.87 17.58
C ASP A 140 -1.68 -12.22 16.77
N GLN A 141 -1.92 -12.77 15.56
CA GLN A 141 -0.84 -13.31 14.72
C GLN A 141 0.03 -12.21 14.13
N LEU A 142 -0.57 -11.07 13.71
CA LEU A 142 0.18 -9.94 13.17
C LEU A 142 1.13 -9.36 14.22
N ALA A 143 0.62 -9.13 15.42
CA ALA A 143 1.45 -8.62 16.51
C ALA A 143 2.54 -9.62 16.93
N THR A 144 2.21 -10.92 16.95
CA THR A 144 3.16 -12.00 17.26
C THR A 144 4.29 -12.05 16.23
N ASN A 145 3.96 -11.99 14.94
CA ASN A 145 4.91 -12.01 13.84
C ASN A 145 5.73 -10.71 13.78
N GLY A 146 5.10 -9.54 13.98
CA GLY A 146 5.79 -8.26 14.06
C GLY A 146 6.80 -8.20 15.21
N ARG A 147 6.40 -8.68 16.40
CA ARG A 147 7.30 -8.82 17.56
C ARG A 147 8.50 -9.72 17.24
N LEU A 148 8.26 -10.87 16.61
CA LEU A 148 9.33 -11.78 16.18
C LEU A 148 10.24 -11.11 15.15
N GLY A 149 9.69 -10.41 14.17
CA GLY A 149 10.43 -9.63 13.17
C GLY A 149 11.37 -8.60 13.83
N CYS A 150 10.86 -7.84 14.81
CA CYS A 150 11.68 -6.88 15.56
C CYS A 150 12.88 -7.52 16.28
N LEU A 151 12.76 -8.76 16.73
CA LEU A 151 13.85 -9.51 17.36
C LEU A 151 14.85 -10.04 16.33
N LEU A 152 14.37 -10.50 15.16
CA LEU A 152 15.18 -11.13 14.13
C LEU A 152 15.90 -10.13 13.24
N ALA A 153 15.30 -9.00 12.90
CA ALA A 153 15.84 -8.01 11.97
C ALA A 153 17.26 -7.52 12.32
N PRO A 154 17.58 -7.18 13.60
CA PRO A 154 18.94 -6.81 13.96
C PRO A 154 19.95 -7.95 13.78
N MET A 155 19.52 -9.21 13.93
CA MET A 155 20.35 -10.39 13.72
C MET A 155 20.63 -10.60 12.22
N TRP A 156 19.61 -10.46 11.37
CA TRP A 156 19.75 -10.56 9.92
C TRP A 156 20.65 -9.47 9.35
N LYS A 157 20.57 -8.24 9.86
CA LYS A 157 21.49 -7.14 9.49
C LYS A 157 22.95 -7.44 9.83
N LYS A 158 23.22 -8.18 10.90
CA LYS A 158 24.58 -8.59 11.29
C LYS A 158 25.08 -9.78 10.48
N LYS A 159 24.20 -10.71 10.10
CA LYS A 159 24.51 -11.91 9.32
C LYS A 159 23.81 -11.83 7.96
N THR A 160 24.42 -11.09 7.06
CA THR A 160 23.89 -10.87 5.70
C THR A 160 23.89 -12.14 4.85
N THR A 161 22.99 -12.19 3.89
CA THR A 161 23.01 -13.19 2.81
C THR A 161 24.06 -12.83 1.76
N LEU A 162 24.22 -13.71 0.75
CA LEU A 162 25.21 -13.52 -0.33
C LEU A 162 24.72 -12.54 -1.42
N TYR A 163 23.52 -12.01 -1.32
CA TYR A 163 22.98 -11.06 -2.30
C TYR A 163 23.71 -9.71 -2.23
N THR A 164 23.86 -9.08 -3.39
CA THR A 164 24.37 -7.72 -3.51
C THR A 164 23.34 -6.85 -4.20
N ILE A 165 22.92 -5.77 -3.53
CA ILE A 165 21.97 -4.81 -4.09
C ILE A 165 22.72 -3.70 -4.82
N LYS A 166 22.33 -3.42 -6.07
CA LYS A 166 22.85 -2.32 -6.87
C LYS A 166 21.68 -1.49 -7.40
N LYS A 167 21.80 -0.18 -7.25
CA LYS A 167 20.87 0.74 -7.88
C LYS A 167 21.13 0.79 -9.39
N GLU A 168 20.06 0.76 -10.19
CA GLU A 168 20.13 0.97 -11.64
C GLU A 168 19.65 2.40 -11.98
N PRO A 169 20.57 3.38 -12.09
CA PRO A 169 20.21 4.79 -12.18
C PRO A 169 19.42 5.16 -13.44
N VAL A 170 19.57 4.38 -14.52
CA VAL A 170 18.86 4.62 -15.78
C VAL A 170 17.36 4.32 -15.61
N LEU A 171 17.04 3.26 -14.89
CA LEU A 171 15.66 2.81 -14.65
C LEU A 171 14.97 3.63 -13.57
N ASN A 172 15.71 4.12 -12.55
CA ASN A 172 15.14 4.82 -11.42
C ASN A 172 15.07 6.34 -11.66
N GLY A 173 13.86 6.91 -11.58
CA GLY A 173 13.61 8.35 -11.68
C GLY A 173 13.59 9.05 -10.32
N ARG A 174 13.05 10.28 -10.34
CA ARG A 174 12.75 11.05 -9.12
C ARG A 174 11.37 10.69 -8.53
N ARG A 175 10.58 9.95 -9.28
CA ARG A 175 9.24 9.48 -8.94
C ARG A 175 9.33 8.02 -8.51
N SER A 176 8.18 7.44 -8.16
CA SER A 176 8.11 6.01 -7.84
C SER A 176 8.23 5.18 -9.11
N ASP A 177 9.14 4.22 -9.10
CA ASP A 177 9.32 3.20 -10.13
C ASP A 177 9.31 1.85 -9.41
N TYR A 178 8.43 0.92 -9.81
CA TYR A 178 8.20 -0.33 -9.09
C TYR A 178 7.58 -1.40 -9.99
N SER A 179 7.37 -2.61 -9.47
CA SER A 179 6.79 -3.78 -10.16
C SER A 179 7.41 -4.03 -11.53
N PRO A 180 8.73 -4.28 -11.60
CA PRO A 180 9.38 -4.60 -12.86
C PRO A 180 8.89 -5.95 -13.40
N ALA A 181 8.71 -6.05 -14.73
CA ALA A 181 8.37 -7.27 -15.44
C ALA A 181 9.24 -7.41 -16.70
N LEU A 182 10.11 -8.42 -16.72
CA LEU A 182 10.96 -8.71 -17.85
C LEU A 182 10.18 -9.40 -18.97
N PHE A 183 10.50 -9.03 -20.21
CA PHE A 183 9.86 -9.54 -21.42
C PHE A 183 10.90 -9.76 -22.54
N GLY A 184 10.56 -10.65 -23.48
CA GLY A 184 11.40 -11.02 -24.61
C GLY A 184 12.25 -12.26 -24.33
N ASP A 185 12.63 -12.98 -25.40
CA ASP A 185 13.39 -14.23 -25.31
C ASP A 185 14.79 -14.01 -24.70
N GLU A 186 15.37 -12.82 -24.92
CA GLU A 186 16.67 -12.40 -24.39
C GLU A 186 16.57 -11.51 -23.16
N TRP A 187 15.38 -11.35 -22.57
CA TRP A 187 15.13 -10.45 -21.43
C TRP A 187 15.60 -9.01 -21.72
N ASP A 188 15.30 -8.55 -22.93
CA ASP A 188 15.78 -7.29 -23.48
C ASP A 188 14.80 -6.12 -23.27
N GLN A 189 13.59 -6.39 -22.76
CA GLN A 189 12.59 -5.39 -22.43
C GLN A 189 12.20 -5.51 -20.97
N LEU A 190 12.15 -4.38 -20.27
CA LEU A 190 11.72 -4.29 -18.88
C LEU A 190 10.55 -3.32 -18.79
N TYR A 191 9.38 -3.85 -18.51
CA TYR A 191 8.20 -3.07 -18.18
C TYR A 191 8.24 -2.68 -16.71
N ILE A 192 7.91 -1.43 -16.39
CA ILE A 192 7.90 -0.90 -15.02
C ILE A 192 6.62 -0.09 -14.80
N THR A 193 6.09 -0.16 -13.60
CA THR A 193 5.06 0.77 -13.14
C THR A 193 5.73 2.03 -12.64
N THR A 194 5.29 3.19 -13.10
CA THR A 194 5.91 4.47 -12.73
C THR A 194 4.88 5.57 -12.56
N THR A 195 5.16 6.49 -11.63
CA THR A 195 4.39 7.74 -11.47
C THR A 195 5.03 8.90 -12.24
N ARG A 196 5.86 8.64 -13.24
CA ARG A 196 6.38 9.64 -14.18
C ARG A 196 5.23 10.18 -15.01
N PRO A 197 5.08 11.49 -15.12
CA PRO A 197 3.98 12.04 -15.89
C PRO A 197 4.18 11.79 -17.38
N GLN A 198 3.21 11.19 -18.05
CA GLN A 198 3.12 11.23 -19.51
C GLN A 198 2.82 12.65 -20.01
N ILE A 199 1.99 13.37 -19.25
CA ILE A 199 1.59 14.76 -19.50
C ILE A 199 1.85 15.54 -18.22
N GLU A 200 2.50 16.72 -18.31
CA GLU A 200 2.82 17.56 -17.13
C GLU A 200 1.57 18.01 -16.35
N SER A 201 0.40 18.02 -16.97
CA SER A 201 -0.87 18.53 -16.42
C SER A 201 -1.75 17.49 -15.72
N GLY A 202 -1.29 16.22 -15.53
CA GLY A 202 -2.11 15.18 -14.88
C GLY A 202 -2.54 15.56 -13.45
N GLU A 203 -3.79 15.25 -13.09
CA GLU A 203 -4.34 15.47 -11.75
C GLU A 203 -3.62 14.61 -10.71
N ILE A 204 -3.66 15.06 -9.46
CA ILE A 204 -3.13 14.31 -8.33
C ILE A 204 -4.22 13.36 -7.83
N SER A 205 -3.88 12.08 -7.65
CA SER A 205 -4.78 11.07 -7.11
C SER A 205 -5.27 11.45 -5.71
N GLY A 206 -6.57 11.44 -5.50
CA GLY A 206 -7.17 11.61 -4.16
C GLY A 206 -6.86 10.44 -3.22
N ILE A 207 -6.46 9.27 -3.77
CA ILE A 207 -6.02 8.12 -2.98
C ILE A 207 -4.65 8.38 -2.37
N THR A 208 -3.64 8.67 -3.20
CA THR A 208 -2.22 8.67 -2.80
C THR A 208 -1.62 10.06 -2.63
N GLY A 209 -2.21 11.09 -3.24
CA GLY A 209 -1.67 12.44 -3.30
C GLY A 209 -0.50 12.60 -4.26
N ILE A 210 -0.26 11.62 -5.14
CA ILE A 210 0.72 11.66 -6.21
C ILE A 210 0.04 11.49 -7.56
N LYS A 211 0.75 11.66 -8.67
CA LYS A 211 0.20 11.43 -10.00
C LYS A 211 -0.10 9.95 -10.21
N SER A 212 -1.08 9.65 -11.06
CA SER A 212 -1.45 8.28 -11.44
C SER A 212 -0.24 7.52 -11.98
N ALA A 213 -0.23 6.22 -11.74
CA ALA A 213 0.81 5.32 -12.22
C ALA A 213 0.47 4.83 -13.63
N ASP A 214 1.51 4.67 -14.44
CA ASP A 214 1.45 4.15 -15.80
C ASP A 214 2.48 3.05 -16.01
N ILE A 215 2.28 2.22 -17.05
CA ILE A 215 3.26 1.22 -17.48
C ILE A 215 4.20 1.87 -18.50
N TRP A 216 5.49 1.82 -18.21
CA TRP A 216 6.55 2.25 -19.10
C TRP A 216 7.47 1.07 -19.45
N VAL A 217 8.23 1.18 -20.53
CA VAL A 217 9.16 0.15 -20.98
C VAL A 217 10.54 0.73 -21.19
N SER A 218 11.56 0.02 -20.71
CA SER A 218 12.97 0.20 -21.07
C SER A 218 13.42 -0.95 -21.95
N LYS A 219 14.31 -0.69 -22.91
CA LYS A 219 14.92 -1.71 -23.76
C LYS A 219 16.41 -1.73 -23.53
N LYS A 220 17.07 -2.86 -23.80
CA LYS A 220 18.51 -2.94 -23.85
C LYS A 220 19.02 -2.48 -25.22
N ASP A 221 20.10 -1.70 -25.21
CA ASP A 221 20.85 -1.36 -26.42
C ASP A 221 21.64 -2.58 -26.96
N GLU A 222 22.29 -2.42 -28.10
CA GLU A 222 23.15 -3.47 -28.73
C GLU A 222 24.30 -3.93 -27.81
N LYS A 223 24.62 -3.18 -26.75
CA LYS A 223 25.64 -3.53 -25.74
C LYS A 223 25.05 -4.17 -24.49
N GLY A 224 23.74 -4.45 -24.48
CA GLY A 224 23.02 -5.04 -23.35
C GLY A 224 22.80 -4.08 -22.17
N LYS A 225 22.87 -2.75 -22.37
CA LYS A 225 22.61 -1.75 -21.34
C LYS A 225 21.19 -1.24 -21.45
N TRP A 226 20.54 -1.05 -20.31
CA TRP A 226 19.21 -0.46 -20.25
C TRP A 226 19.20 0.98 -20.76
N GLU A 227 18.25 1.32 -21.61
CA GLU A 227 17.94 2.66 -22.05
C GLU A 227 17.00 3.35 -21.06
N GLN A 228 16.80 4.68 -21.23
CA GLN A 228 15.80 5.39 -20.43
C GLN A 228 14.40 4.85 -20.71
N PRO A 229 13.62 4.53 -19.68
CA PRO A 229 12.24 4.09 -19.86
C PRO A 229 11.42 5.13 -20.62
N ALA A 230 10.55 4.67 -21.49
CA ALA A 230 9.59 5.46 -22.24
C ALA A 230 8.18 4.91 -21.99
N SER A 231 7.17 5.77 -22.18
CA SER A 231 5.77 5.32 -22.14
C SER A 231 5.52 4.26 -23.19
N VAL A 232 4.75 3.23 -22.84
CA VAL A 232 4.38 2.17 -23.79
C VAL A 232 3.45 2.77 -24.86
N GLU A 233 3.77 2.50 -26.13
CA GLU A 233 2.94 2.90 -27.25
C GLU A 233 1.65 2.07 -27.30
N GLY A 234 0.57 2.67 -27.85
CA GLY A 234 -0.73 2.03 -27.98
C GLY A 234 -1.67 2.36 -26.81
N GLY A 235 -2.68 1.53 -26.61
CA GLY A 235 -3.76 1.77 -25.66
C GLY A 235 -3.58 1.09 -24.29
N LEU A 236 -2.35 0.75 -23.88
CA LEU A 236 -2.11 0.10 -22.59
C LEU A 236 -2.39 1.03 -21.41
N ASN A 237 -1.91 2.26 -21.49
CA ASN A 237 -2.17 3.28 -20.49
C ASN A 237 -3.44 4.07 -20.85
N SER A 238 -4.19 4.50 -19.85
CA SER A 238 -5.45 5.22 -19.98
C SER A 238 -5.47 6.47 -19.10
N GLU A 239 -6.64 7.03 -18.85
CA GLU A 239 -6.85 8.09 -17.85
C GLU A 239 -6.83 7.57 -16.40
N TYR A 240 -6.84 6.26 -16.22
CA TYR A 240 -6.81 5.59 -14.92
C TYR A 240 -5.39 5.28 -14.46
N GLU A 241 -5.25 4.52 -13.39
CA GLU A 241 -3.96 4.05 -12.88
C GLU A 241 -3.70 2.64 -13.39
N GLU A 242 -2.62 2.43 -14.10
CA GLU A 242 -2.15 1.12 -14.56
C GLU A 242 -0.85 0.72 -13.87
N GLY A 243 -0.69 -0.58 -13.63
CA GLY A 243 0.57 -1.10 -13.07
C GLY A 243 0.60 -2.60 -12.89
N ALA A 244 1.69 -3.06 -12.29
CA ALA A 244 1.93 -4.46 -11.95
C ALA A 244 1.47 -5.42 -13.06
N CYS A 245 2.27 -5.54 -14.12
CA CYS A 245 1.97 -6.44 -15.23
C CYS A 245 2.81 -7.71 -15.20
N CYS A 246 2.33 -8.75 -15.88
CA CYS A 246 3.08 -9.97 -16.20
C CYS A 246 2.71 -10.48 -17.60
N PHE A 247 3.43 -11.48 -18.07
CA PHE A 247 3.26 -12.04 -19.41
C PHE A 247 2.98 -13.53 -19.36
N SER A 248 2.18 -14.02 -20.33
CA SER A 248 2.10 -15.45 -20.58
C SER A 248 3.46 -16.00 -21.05
N PRO A 249 3.77 -17.28 -20.78
CA PRO A 249 5.07 -17.85 -21.17
C PRO A 249 5.38 -17.80 -22.66
N ASP A 250 4.36 -17.74 -23.50
CA ASP A 250 4.51 -17.60 -24.96
C ASP A 250 4.66 -16.14 -25.42
N GLY A 251 4.64 -15.18 -24.47
CA GLY A 251 4.79 -13.76 -24.76
C GLY A 251 3.63 -13.10 -25.51
N ARG A 252 2.50 -13.81 -25.69
CA ARG A 252 1.37 -13.29 -26.47
C ARG A 252 0.33 -12.53 -25.69
N THR A 253 0.26 -12.77 -24.38
CA THR A 253 -0.73 -12.12 -23.51
C THR A 253 -0.02 -11.39 -22.36
N MET A 254 -0.38 -10.14 -22.18
CA MET A 254 -0.06 -9.36 -20.98
C MET A 254 -1.27 -9.35 -20.07
N TYR A 255 -1.05 -9.57 -18.79
CA TYR A 255 -1.99 -9.31 -17.71
C TYR A 255 -1.51 -8.09 -16.94
N LEU A 256 -2.39 -7.16 -16.65
CA LEU A 256 -2.04 -5.92 -15.93
C LEU A 256 -3.14 -5.54 -14.95
N THR A 257 -2.74 -4.81 -13.92
CA THR A 257 -3.67 -4.21 -12.96
C THR A 257 -4.10 -2.84 -13.45
N ARG A 258 -5.39 -2.52 -13.38
CA ARG A 258 -5.93 -1.18 -13.61
C ARG A 258 -6.88 -0.81 -12.48
N CYS A 259 -6.75 0.41 -11.94
CA CYS A 259 -7.65 0.98 -10.94
C CYS A 259 -8.57 1.98 -11.62
N THR A 260 -9.82 1.59 -11.82
CA THR A 260 -10.84 2.47 -12.41
C THR A 260 -11.45 3.39 -11.35
N PHE A 261 -12.03 4.49 -11.78
CA PHE A 261 -12.71 5.44 -10.91
C PHE A 261 -14.22 5.36 -11.09
N ASP A 262 -14.93 5.22 -9.97
CA ASP A 262 -16.37 5.39 -9.89
C ASP A 262 -16.65 6.35 -8.71
N PRO A 263 -17.35 7.49 -8.91
CA PRO A 263 -17.59 8.48 -7.86
C PRO A 263 -18.47 7.97 -6.72
N ASP A 264 -19.26 6.92 -6.95
CA ASP A 264 -20.22 6.38 -5.98
C ASP A 264 -19.72 5.14 -5.25
N TYR A 265 -18.58 4.56 -5.68
CA TYR A 265 -18.02 3.31 -5.13
C TYR A 265 -16.56 3.48 -4.72
N PRO A 266 -16.09 2.71 -3.73
CA PRO A 266 -14.66 2.64 -3.42
C PRO A 266 -13.86 2.28 -4.66
N ARG A 267 -12.70 2.92 -4.82
CA ARG A 267 -11.76 2.53 -5.89
C ARG A 267 -11.18 1.17 -5.58
N TYR A 268 -11.22 0.28 -6.55
CA TYR A 268 -10.62 -1.04 -6.48
C TYR A 268 -9.88 -1.36 -7.77
N ALA A 269 -8.94 -2.29 -7.65
CA ALA A 269 -8.13 -2.75 -8.75
C ALA A 269 -8.82 -3.90 -9.48
N GLU A 270 -8.62 -3.98 -10.80
CA GLU A 270 -9.09 -5.06 -11.64
C GLU A 270 -7.97 -5.54 -12.57
N ILE A 271 -7.99 -6.82 -12.93
CA ILE A 271 -7.05 -7.37 -13.89
C ILE A 271 -7.62 -7.23 -15.30
N TYR A 272 -6.78 -6.72 -16.18
CA TYR A 272 -7.03 -6.59 -17.61
C TYR A 272 -6.06 -7.45 -18.40
N THR A 273 -6.45 -7.85 -19.59
CA THR A 273 -5.60 -8.58 -20.54
C THR A 273 -5.41 -7.79 -21.82
N SER A 274 -4.21 -7.82 -22.38
CA SER A 274 -3.90 -7.30 -23.69
C SER A 274 -3.17 -8.38 -24.49
N THR A 275 -3.50 -8.51 -25.75
CA THR A 275 -2.84 -9.45 -26.66
C THR A 275 -1.84 -8.73 -27.54
N ARG A 276 -0.74 -9.40 -27.86
CA ARG A 276 0.30 -8.88 -28.73
C ARG A 276 0.07 -9.35 -30.17
N SER A 277 0.01 -8.39 -31.09
CA SER A 277 0.13 -8.65 -32.53
C SER A 277 1.32 -7.85 -33.07
N ASP A 278 2.23 -8.51 -33.74
CA ASP A 278 3.50 -7.93 -34.20
C ASP A 278 4.29 -7.25 -33.07
N ALA A 279 4.47 -5.94 -33.13
CA ALA A 279 5.24 -5.18 -32.13
C ALA A 279 4.38 -4.42 -31.13
N SER A 280 3.04 -4.48 -31.22
CA SER A 280 2.12 -3.67 -30.42
C SER A 280 1.18 -4.50 -29.57
N TRP A 281 0.75 -3.91 -28.46
CA TRP A 281 -0.27 -4.44 -27.55
C TRP A 281 -1.66 -3.93 -27.93
N SER A 282 -2.68 -4.79 -27.90
CA SER A 282 -4.07 -4.40 -28.09
C SER A 282 -4.57 -3.55 -26.92
N THR A 283 -5.67 -2.82 -27.11
CA THR A 283 -6.38 -2.17 -26.00
C THR A 283 -6.78 -3.21 -24.96
N PRO A 284 -6.42 -3.01 -23.68
CA PRO A 284 -6.71 -3.97 -22.62
C PRO A 284 -8.20 -4.22 -22.43
N GLN A 285 -8.57 -5.47 -22.21
CA GLN A 285 -9.92 -5.91 -21.90
C GLN A 285 -10.00 -6.42 -20.48
N ARG A 286 -11.04 -6.05 -19.75
CA ARG A 286 -11.26 -6.52 -18.39
C ARG A 286 -11.35 -8.04 -18.34
N LEU A 287 -10.62 -8.67 -17.42
CA LEU A 287 -10.68 -10.09 -17.14
C LEU A 287 -11.66 -10.33 -15.97
N GLN A 288 -12.77 -10.96 -16.22
CA GLN A 288 -13.74 -11.26 -15.16
C GLN A 288 -13.33 -12.53 -14.40
N ILE A 289 -12.65 -12.36 -13.27
CA ILE A 289 -12.17 -13.46 -12.43
C ILE A 289 -13.29 -14.04 -11.57
N SER A 290 -14.16 -13.20 -11.03
CA SER A 290 -15.25 -13.57 -10.13
C SER A 290 -16.53 -12.81 -10.48
N LYS A 291 -17.64 -13.23 -9.89
CA LYS A 291 -18.90 -12.46 -9.90
C LYS A 291 -18.93 -11.36 -8.83
N ASP A 292 -18.01 -11.43 -7.87
CA ASP A 292 -17.82 -10.37 -6.88
C ASP A 292 -17.18 -9.14 -7.57
N THR A 293 -17.87 -8.02 -7.50
CA THR A 293 -17.46 -6.76 -8.13
C THR A 293 -17.03 -5.71 -7.10
N LEU A 294 -17.01 -6.07 -5.81
CA LEU A 294 -16.65 -5.15 -4.73
C LEU A 294 -15.23 -5.36 -4.20
N SER A 295 -14.62 -6.49 -4.56
CA SER A 295 -13.24 -6.81 -4.17
C SER A 295 -12.23 -6.35 -5.22
N SER A 296 -11.00 -6.11 -4.77
CA SER A 296 -9.85 -5.81 -5.62
C SER A 296 -9.25 -7.09 -6.20
N TYR A 297 -8.81 -7.02 -7.45
CA TYR A 297 -8.06 -8.06 -8.15
C TYR A 297 -6.82 -7.42 -8.78
N ALA A 298 -5.64 -7.74 -8.27
CA ALA A 298 -4.42 -7.03 -8.62
C ALA A 298 -3.20 -7.95 -8.74
N HIS A 299 -2.07 -7.40 -9.15
CA HIS A 299 -0.75 -8.02 -9.17
C HIS A 299 -0.74 -9.40 -9.82
N PRO A 300 -1.12 -9.52 -11.10
CA PRO A 300 -1.18 -10.78 -11.80
C PRO A 300 0.22 -11.42 -11.96
N ALA A 301 0.28 -12.76 -11.88
CA ALA A 301 1.48 -13.54 -12.19
C ALA A 301 1.08 -14.87 -12.82
N VAL A 302 1.61 -15.20 -14.00
CA VAL A 302 1.35 -16.48 -14.66
C VAL A 302 2.39 -17.51 -14.23
N SER A 303 1.95 -18.74 -13.94
CA SER A 303 2.87 -19.83 -13.63
C SER A 303 3.75 -20.16 -14.84
N PRO A 304 5.00 -20.68 -14.65
CA PRO A 304 5.91 -20.97 -15.76
C PRO A 304 5.38 -21.98 -16.79
N ASP A 305 4.46 -22.86 -16.39
CA ASP A 305 3.80 -23.81 -17.28
C ASP A 305 2.57 -23.24 -18.02
N GLY A 306 2.23 -21.97 -17.73
CA GLY A 306 1.10 -21.27 -18.35
C GLY A 306 -0.29 -21.72 -17.90
N LYS A 307 -0.39 -22.61 -16.90
CA LYS A 307 -1.67 -23.21 -16.50
C LYS A 307 -2.43 -22.44 -15.45
N TRP A 308 -1.75 -21.55 -14.71
CA TRP A 308 -2.34 -20.82 -13.59
C TRP A 308 -2.06 -19.33 -13.69
N LEU A 309 -3.09 -18.54 -13.47
CA LEU A 309 -2.96 -17.13 -13.15
C LEU A 309 -3.05 -16.96 -11.64
N TYR A 310 -1.99 -16.48 -11.04
CA TYR A 310 -1.95 -16.04 -9.65
C TYR A 310 -2.29 -14.55 -9.61
N PHE A 311 -2.98 -14.14 -8.57
CA PHE A 311 -3.38 -12.75 -8.38
C PHE A 311 -3.61 -12.46 -6.90
N VAL A 312 -3.75 -11.21 -6.57
CA VAL A 312 -4.00 -10.72 -5.21
C VAL A 312 -5.43 -10.22 -5.11
N SER A 313 -6.13 -10.56 -4.03
CA SER A 313 -7.51 -10.12 -3.81
C SER A 313 -7.87 -10.12 -2.32
N ASP A 314 -8.75 -9.19 -1.94
CA ASP A 314 -9.44 -9.11 -0.65
C ASP A 314 -10.83 -9.76 -0.70
N MET A 315 -11.10 -10.60 -1.72
CA MET A 315 -12.39 -11.24 -1.86
C MET A 315 -12.75 -12.18 -0.71
N PRO A 316 -14.04 -12.37 -0.42
CA PRO A 316 -14.50 -13.21 0.68
C PRO A 316 -13.93 -14.63 0.62
N GLY A 317 -13.54 -15.14 1.78
CA GLY A 317 -12.90 -16.47 1.93
C GLY A 317 -11.38 -16.40 2.01
N GLY A 318 -10.80 -15.20 2.06
CA GLY A 318 -9.39 -14.94 2.38
C GLY A 318 -9.07 -15.17 3.86
N MET A 319 -7.79 -15.01 4.20
CA MET A 319 -7.25 -15.21 5.55
C MET A 319 -6.97 -13.90 6.27
N GLY A 320 -6.71 -12.83 5.50
CA GLY A 320 -6.32 -11.54 6.04
C GLY A 320 -6.85 -10.34 5.26
N GLY A 321 -5.97 -9.42 4.94
CA GLY A 321 -6.28 -8.28 4.10
C GLY A 321 -6.29 -8.67 2.63
N LEU A 322 -5.14 -8.56 1.98
CA LEU A 322 -4.94 -8.99 0.60
C LEU A 322 -4.23 -10.35 0.58
N ASP A 323 -4.87 -11.35 0.02
CA ASP A 323 -4.33 -12.70 -0.11
C ASP A 323 -3.88 -13.02 -1.54
N ILE A 324 -2.97 -13.97 -1.70
CA ILE A 324 -2.64 -14.55 -3.00
C ILE A 324 -3.62 -15.70 -3.30
N TRP A 325 -4.26 -15.56 -4.45
CA TRP A 325 -5.19 -16.54 -5.03
C TRP A 325 -4.63 -17.05 -6.36
N ARG A 326 -5.17 -18.15 -6.85
CA ARG A 326 -4.89 -18.63 -8.20
C ARG A 326 -6.17 -19.09 -8.90
N ILE A 327 -6.15 -19.07 -10.22
CA ILE A 327 -7.21 -19.58 -11.07
C ILE A 327 -6.61 -20.36 -12.25
N ALA A 328 -7.20 -21.52 -12.59
CA ALA A 328 -6.73 -22.32 -13.70
C ALA A 328 -7.03 -21.62 -15.04
N LEU A 329 -6.02 -21.54 -15.90
CA LEU A 329 -6.15 -21.12 -17.30
C LEU A 329 -6.30 -22.36 -18.16
N THR A 330 -7.45 -22.51 -18.82
CA THR A 330 -7.76 -23.67 -19.67
C THR A 330 -8.18 -23.23 -21.05
N GLU A 331 -8.14 -24.11 -22.04
CA GLU A 331 -8.65 -23.85 -23.40
C GLU A 331 -10.15 -23.51 -23.42
N HIS A 332 -10.89 -23.90 -22.38
CA HIS A 332 -12.33 -23.65 -22.27
C HIS A 332 -12.69 -22.43 -21.40
N GLY A 333 -11.67 -21.69 -20.93
CA GLY A 333 -11.84 -20.54 -20.06
C GLY A 333 -11.13 -20.72 -18.71
N MET A 334 -11.56 -19.96 -17.71
CA MET A 334 -10.96 -19.97 -16.36
C MET A 334 -11.74 -20.89 -15.41
N GLY A 335 -11.03 -21.53 -14.49
CA GLY A 335 -11.59 -22.31 -13.39
C GLY A 335 -12.23 -21.46 -12.29
N GLY A 336 -12.43 -22.05 -11.11
CA GLY A 336 -12.74 -21.31 -9.89
C GLY A 336 -11.47 -20.76 -9.24
N ALA A 337 -11.61 -19.61 -8.54
CA ALA A 337 -10.49 -19.05 -7.79
C ALA A 337 -10.22 -19.87 -6.51
N GLU A 338 -8.97 -20.13 -6.23
CA GLU A 338 -8.48 -20.88 -5.07
C GLU A 338 -7.55 -20.00 -4.23
N ASN A 339 -7.85 -19.83 -2.92
CA ASN A 339 -6.93 -19.21 -1.98
C ASN A 339 -5.74 -20.13 -1.73
N LEU A 340 -4.51 -19.63 -1.70
CA LEU A 340 -3.34 -20.47 -1.47
C LEU A 340 -3.23 -20.98 -0.02
N GLY A 341 -3.87 -20.29 0.93
CA GLY A 341 -3.85 -20.66 2.34
C GLY A 341 -2.47 -20.57 2.99
N GLU A 342 -2.39 -21.09 4.22
CA GLU A 342 -1.11 -21.22 4.92
C GLU A 342 -0.15 -22.19 4.20
N PRO A 343 1.15 -21.93 4.26
CA PRO A 343 1.88 -20.88 4.97
C PRO A 343 2.11 -19.62 4.12
N ILE A 344 1.45 -19.46 2.97
CA ILE A 344 1.64 -18.30 2.08
C ILE A 344 0.82 -17.14 2.60
N ASN A 345 -0.50 -17.31 2.69
CA ASN A 345 -1.42 -16.28 3.16
C ASN A 345 -1.49 -16.22 4.68
N THR A 346 -1.67 -15.03 5.22
CA THR A 346 -1.67 -14.72 6.65
C THR A 346 -2.82 -13.78 7.02
N ALA A 347 -2.85 -13.30 8.25
CA ALA A 347 -3.75 -12.23 8.66
C ALA A 347 -3.34 -10.83 8.14
N GLY A 348 -2.20 -10.73 7.45
CA GLY A 348 -1.69 -9.50 6.83
C GLY A 348 -2.07 -9.36 5.37
N ASN A 349 -1.15 -8.83 4.59
CA ASN A 349 -1.26 -8.67 3.15
C ASN A 349 -0.14 -9.45 2.46
N GLU A 350 -0.50 -10.27 1.49
CA GLU A 350 0.41 -10.96 0.59
C GLU A 350 0.23 -10.42 -0.82
N MET A 351 1.31 -9.88 -1.39
CA MET A 351 1.25 -9.06 -2.61
C MET A 351 2.39 -9.39 -3.57
N PHE A 352 2.23 -8.95 -4.82
CA PHE A 352 3.25 -9.03 -5.87
C PHE A 352 3.83 -10.43 -6.08
N PRO A 353 2.99 -11.46 -6.31
CA PRO A 353 3.49 -12.78 -6.68
C PRO A 353 4.28 -12.72 -7.98
N THR A 354 5.38 -13.46 -8.06
CA THR A 354 6.17 -13.67 -9.27
C THR A 354 6.84 -15.03 -9.25
N PHE A 355 7.17 -15.57 -10.40
CA PHE A 355 7.78 -16.89 -10.52
C PHE A 355 9.19 -16.82 -11.12
N ARG A 356 10.05 -17.69 -10.63
CA ARG A 356 11.22 -18.11 -11.40
C ARG A 356 10.82 -19.21 -12.39
N PRO A 357 11.58 -19.37 -13.50
CA PRO A 357 11.31 -20.44 -14.46
C PRO A 357 11.30 -21.86 -13.85
N ASN A 358 11.97 -22.06 -12.73
CA ASN A 358 12.01 -23.36 -12.02
C ASN A 358 10.76 -23.61 -11.14
N GLY A 359 9.78 -22.71 -11.13
CA GLY A 359 8.53 -22.85 -10.37
C GLY A 359 8.58 -22.30 -8.93
N GLU A 360 9.70 -21.74 -8.48
CA GLU A 360 9.76 -21.04 -7.20
C GLU A 360 8.88 -19.78 -7.26
N LEU A 361 7.95 -19.65 -6.30
CA LEU A 361 7.11 -18.46 -6.11
C LEU A 361 7.81 -17.46 -5.19
N TYR A 362 7.87 -16.21 -5.61
CA TYR A 362 8.30 -15.10 -4.76
C TYR A 362 7.12 -14.15 -4.57
N PHE A 363 7.03 -13.56 -3.39
CA PHE A 363 5.96 -12.62 -3.05
C PHE A 363 6.40 -11.70 -1.90
N SER A 364 5.63 -10.67 -1.63
CA SER A 364 5.84 -9.76 -0.52
C SER A 364 4.74 -9.92 0.52
N SER A 365 5.10 -9.89 1.81
CA SER A 365 4.14 -9.98 2.92
C SER A 365 4.50 -9.02 4.04
N ASP A 366 3.48 -8.43 4.67
CA ASP A 366 3.58 -7.70 5.94
C ASP A 366 3.01 -8.48 7.12
N GLY A 367 2.44 -9.66 6.85
CA GLY A 367 1.87 -10.55 7.86
C GLY A 367 2.84 -11.62 8.39
N LEU A 368 3.88 -11.98 7.65
CA LEU A 368 4.93 -12.91 8.07
C LEU A 368 6.03 -12.19 8.88
N PRO A 369 6.84 -12.92 9.70
CA PRO A 369 7.96 -12.31 10.41
C PRO A 369 8.96 -11.66 9.44
N GLY A 370 9.07 -10.33 9.48
CA GLY A 370 9.83 -9.52 8.55
C GLY A 370 10.70 -8.45 9.20
N MET A 371 11.43 -7.70 8.39
CA MET A 371 12.30 -6.62 8.84
C MET A 371 11.59 -5.27 8.90
N GLY A 372 10.50 -5.12 8.15
CA GLY A 372 9.90 -3.81 7.93
C GLY A 372 8.40 -3.83 7.71
N GLY A 373 8.00 -3.26 6.59
CA GLY A 373 6.66 -3.34 6.08
C GLY A 373 6.46 -4.60 5.26
N LEU A 374 6.27 -4.45 3.95
CA LEU A 374 6.33 -5.59 3.03
C LEU A 374 7.76 -6.10 2.95
N ASP A 375 7.96 -7.38 3.20
CA ASP A 375 9.22 -8.08 3.03
C ASP A 375 9.09 -9.14 1.94
N LEU A 376 10.17 -9.41 1.21
CA LEU A 376 10.24 -10.43 0.17
C LEU A 376 10.42 -11.83 0.76
N PHE A 377 9.60 -12.75 0.28
CA PHE A 377 9.63 -14.17 0.64
C PHE A 377 9.76 -15.04 -0.60
N LYS A 378 10.34 -16.20 -0.42
CA LYS A 378 10.36 -17.28 -1.39
C LYS A 378 9.52 -18.44 -0.88
N ALA A 379 8.68 -19.00 -1.74
CA ALA A 379 7.92 -20.21 -1.48
C ALA A 379 8.28 -21.31 -2.49
N VAL A 380 8.48 -22.49 -2.00
CA VAL A 380 8.77 -23.69 -2.81
C VAL A 380 7.70 -24.73 -2.48
N CYS A 381 7.02 -25.21 -3.52
CA CYS A 381 6.05 -26.29 -3.40
C CYS A 381 6.80 -27.63 -3.56
N ASP A 382 6.64 -28.53 -2.60
CA ASP A 382 7.22 -29.86 -2.69
C ASP A 382 6.37 -30.83 -3.54
N SER A 383 6.84 -32.07 -3.72
CA SER A 383 6.15 -33.08 -4.51
C SER A 383 4.80 -33.53 -3.89
N THR A 384 4.53 -33.19 -2.66
CA THR A 384 3.25 -33.47 -1.98
C THR A 384 2.24 -32.31 -2.10
N GLY A 385 2.65 -31.20 -2.73
CA GLY A 385 1.84 -29.97 -2.85
C GLY A 385 1.92 -29.05 -1.63
N GLN A 386 2.84 -29.29 -0.70
CA GLN A 386 3.03 -28.44 0.47
C GLN A 386 4.02 -27.32 0.18
N TRP A 387 3.65 -26.10 0.60
CA TRP A 387 4.49 -24.93 0.48
C TRP A 387 5.40 -24.76 1.69
N LYS A 388 6.67 -24.42 1.40
CA LYS A 388 7.65 -23.98 2.40
C LYS A 388 8.04 -22.54 2.09
N VAL A 389 7.87 -21.65 3.06
CA VAL A 389 8.13 -20.21 2.92
C VAL A 389 9.40 -19.81 3.67
N GLU A 390 10.21 -18.98 3.04
CA GLU A 390 11.48 -18.46 3.60
C GLU A 390 11.59 -16.95 3.34
N ASN A 391 11.88 -16.16 4.40
CA ASN A 391 12.20 -14.73 4.27
C ASN A 391 13.57 -14.56 3.61
N LEU A 392 13.69 -13.67 2.62
CA LEU A 392 14.96 -13.44 1.89
C LEU A 392 16.01 -12.70 2.72
N LYS A 393 15.62 -12.09 3.83
CA LYS A 393 16.49 -11.40 4.80
C LYS A 393 17.28 -10.24 4.18
N TYR A 394 18.13 -9.63 4.99
CA TYR A 394 19.04 -8.57 4.56
C TYR A 394 20.15 -9.14 3.67
N PRO A 395 20.55 -8.48 2.55
CA PRO A 395 20.13 -7.16 2.11
C PRO A 395 18.89 -7.11 1.19
N MET A 396 18.27 -8.25 0.85
CA MET A 396 17.09 -8.25 -0.03
C MET A 396 15.91 -7.53 0.62
N ASN A 397 15.76 -7.70 1.93
CA ASN A 397 14.78 -6.99 2.73
C ASN A 397 15.42 -5.88 3.55
N SER A 398 14.72 -4.77 3.66
CA SER A 398 15.08 -3.59 4.43
C SER A 398 14.11 -3.38 5.61
N ASN A 399 14.08 -2.19 6.20
CA ASN A 399 13.03 -1.82 7.13
C ASN A 399 11.84 -1.11 6.44
N GLY A 400 11.95 -0.81 5.14
CA GLY A 400 10.88 -0.23 4.33
C GLY A 400 9.90 -1.27 3.82
N ASP A 401 9.34 -0.99 2.66
CA ASP A 401 8.58 -1.95 1.87
C ASP A 401 9.47 -2.46 0.74
N ASP A 402 9.65 -3.77 0.67
CA ASP A 402 10.41 -4.48 -0.35
C ASP A 402 9.42 -5.34 -1.16
N PHE A 403 9.22 -5.03 -2.45
CA PHE A 403 8.20 -5.67 -3.26
C PHE A 403 8.46 -5.58 -4.77
N GLY A 404 7.70 -6.36 -5.55
CA GLY A 404 7.67 -6.27 -7.00
C GLY A 404 8.96 -6.78 -7.65
N MET A 405 9.26 -8.07 -7.53
CA MET A 405 10.47 -8.70 -8.04
C MET A 405 10.26 -9.30 -9.43
N THR A 406 11.28 -9.28 -10.29
CA THR A 406 11.38 -10.06 -11.52
C THR A 406 12.78 -10.63 -11.67
N PHE A 407 12.96 -11.66 -12.53
CA PHE A 407 14.21 -12.40 -12.65
C PHE A 407 14.75 -12.37 -14.07
N GLU A 408 16.02 -12.05 -14.23
CA GLU A 408 16.74 -12.11 -15.50
C GLU A 408 17.43 -13.49 -15.64
N GLY A 409 16.88 -14.33 -16.53
CA GLY A 409 17.44 -15.63 -16.88
C GLY A 409 17.51 -16.65 -15.74
N GLN A 410 18.25 -17.75 -15.97
CA GLN A 410 18.47 -18.78 -14.95
C GLN A 410 19.54 -18.43 -13.92
N ILE A 411 20.38 -17.44 -14.17
CA ILE A 411 21.55 -17.08 -13.37
C ILE A 411 21.33 -15.76 -12.64
N GLY A 412 20.69 -15.84 -11.48
CA GLY A 412 21.00 -15.02 -10.32
C GLY A 412 20.81 -13.51 -10.36
N ARG A 413 20.26 -12.89 -11.40
CA ARG A 413 19.87 -11.48 -11.34
C ARG A 413 18.39 -11.35 -11.10
N ALA A 414 18.03 -10.44 -10.20
CA ALA A 414 16.65 -10.04 -9.99
C ALA A 414 16.57 -8.51 -9.96
N HIS A 415 15.48 -7.97 -10.45
CA HIS A 415 15.11 -6.56 -10.33
C HIS A 415 14.00 -6.46 -9.29
N VAL A 416 14.14 -5.53 -8.36
CA VAL A 416 13.23 -5.30 -7.22
C VAL A 416 12.86 -3.83 -7.15
#